data_af9c854a69a6858c3b01eb4c479bc3c6
#
_entry.id   af9c854a69a6858c3b01eb4c479bc3c6
#
_cell.length_a   1.000
_cell.length_b   1.000
_cell.length_c   1.000
_cell.angle_alpha   90.00
_cell.angle_beta   90.00
_cell.angle_gamma   90.00
#
_symmetry.space_group_name_H-M   'P 1'
#
loop_
_entity.id
_entity.type
_entity.pdbx_description
1 polymer ?
#
loop_
_entity_poly.entity_id
_entity_poly.type
_entity_poly.pdbx_seq_one_letter_code
_entity_poly.pdbx_strand_id
1 'polypeptide(L)'
;PIVKRSFNVGETSYDLPRASVEETVNFMVGLLDEASKVLPWTPEDPTSETGRWTKAAAMAMKCQILQFAASPLFNSDKPYYGSTYSITDSSPVWYGNYSKDRWTRCKTACEEFLQQLNANGGYSLVQPASKTIEGYRYAFRYGYVNQNSPEVIFATRVSSFGKDTKFMWTQLGGGLNERYSYAPTQEYVEMFPWADGKPFNWTATENAGKLDQMFVKGDT
;
A
#
# COMPACT_ATOMS: atom_id res chain seq x y z
N PRO A 1 5.74 12.78 16.71
CA PRO A 1 4.83 13.81 17.21
C PRO A 1 3.76 14.15 16.19
N ILE A 2 2.56 14.57 16.66
CA ILE A 2 1.49 15.08 15.81
C ILE A 2 1.48 16.60 15.97
N VAL A 3 1.67 17.33 14.88
CA VAL A 3 1.63 18.80 14.87
C VAL A 3 0.20 19.25 14.58
N LYS A 4 -0.49 19.79 15.60
CA LYS A 4 -1.89 20.20 15.50
C LYS A 4 -2.07 21.72 15.38
N ARG A 5 -0.98 22.50 15.42
CA ARG A 5 -0.98 23.95 15.35
C ARG A 5 0.24 24.49 14.60
N SER A 6 0.12 25.67 14.10
CA SER A 6 1.31 26.43 13.64
C SER A 6 2.12 26.92 14.84
N PHE A 7 3.41 26.98 14.69
CA PHE A 7 4.30 27.61 15.68
C PHE A 7 4.35 29.13 15.45
N ASN A 8 4.46 29.87 16.53
CA ASN A 8 4.60 31.31 16.46
C ASN A 8 6.06 31.70 16.13
N VAL A 9 6.23 32.82 15.44
CA VAL A 9 7.56 33.40 15.21
C VAL A 9 8.15 33.80 16.56
N GLY A 10 9.40 33.35 16.85
CA GLY A 10 10.07 33.60 18.13
C GLY A 10 9.75 32.59 19.23
N GLU A 11 9.02 31.53 18.95
CA GLU A 11 8.83 30.40 19.87
C GLU A 11 10.21 29.73 20.13
N THR A 12 10.54 29.53 21.40
CA THR A 12 11.89 29.07 21.80
C THR A 12 11.97 27.55 22.01
N SER A 13 10.83 26.86 22.06
CA SER A 13 10.77 25.40 22.19
C SER A 13 9.80 24.80 21.18
N TYR A 14 10.28 23.78 20.49
CA TYR A 14 9.50 22.98 19.54
C TYR A 14 9.36 21.54 20.02
N ASP A 15 9.50 21.32 21.33
CA ASP A 15 9.37 20.00 21.93
C ASP A 15 7.93 19.49 21.83
N LEU A 16 7.75 18.53 20.95
CA LEU A 16 6.51 17.80 20.80
C LEU A 16 6.73 16.35 21.25
N PRO A 17 5.99 15.87 22.24
CA PRO A 17 6.11 14.49 22.66
C PRO A 17 5.71 13.55 21.51
N ARG A 18 6.26 12.35 21.52
CA ARG A 18 5.86 11.32 20.59
C ARG A 18 4.43 10.90 20.89
N ALA A 19 3.58 10.89 19.87
CA ALA A 19 2.25 10.32 19.97
C ALA A 19 2.32 8.78 19.95
N SER A 20 1.39 8.12 20.63
CA SER A 20 1.22 6.68 20.55
C SER A 20 0.78 6.26 19.15
N VAL A 21 0.88 4.95 18.85
CA VAL A 21 0.33 4.38 17.61
C VAL A 21 -1.17 4.63 17.54
N GLU A 22 -1.89 4.42 18.65
CA GLU A 22 -3.34 4.60 18.73
C GLU A 22 -3.75 6.06 18.43
N GLU A 23 -3.10 7.03 19.08
CA GLU A 23 -3.35 8.46 18.82
C GLU A 23 -3.06 8.83 17.37
N THR A 24 -1.97 8.31 16.81
CA THR A 24 -1.58 8.59 15.44
C THR A 24 -2.58 8.02 14.44
N VAL A 25 -3.00 6.76 14.61
CA VAL A 25 -4.00 6.12 13.75
C VAL A 25 -5.35 6.83 13.86
N ASN A 26 -5.80 7.14 15.09
CA ASN A 26 -7.06 7.85 15.29
C ASN A 26 -7.03 9.26 14.69
N PHE A 27 -5.92 9.97 14.78
CA PHE A 27 -5.76 11.27 14.15
C PHE A 27 -5.83 11.20 12.62
N MET A 28 -5.10 10.26 12.00
CA MET A 28 -5.15 10.06 10.54
C MET A 28 -6.55 9.68 10.05
N VAL A 29 -7.19 8.73 10.73
CA VAL A 29 -8.55 8.29 10.39
C VAL A 29 -9.56 9.42 10.54
N GLY A 30 -9.45 10.20 11.62
CA GLY A 30 -10.31 11.35 11.83
C GLY A 30 -10.22 12.39 10.72
N LEU A 31 -9.02 12.72 10.25
CA LEU A 31 -8.82 13.62 9.11
C LEU A 31 -9.43 13.08 7.81
N LEU A 32 -9.31 11.78 7.57
CA LEU A 32 -9.89 11.15 6.38
C LEU A 32 -11.41 11.09 6.45
N ASP A 33 -11.98 10.88 7.64
CA ASP A 33 -13.43 10.91 7.86
C ASP A 33 -13.98 12.32 7.62
N GLU A 34 -13.29 13.36 8.09
CA GLU A 34 -13.66 14.75 7.80
C GLU A 34 -13.56 15.09 6.32
N ALA A 35 -12.46 14.73 5.69
CA ALA A 35 -12.26 14.93 4.26
C ALA A 35 -13.33 14.22 3.41
N SER A 36 -13.72 13.01 3.77
CA SER A 36 -14.73 12.23 3.05
C SER A 36 -16.14 12.85 3.08
N LYS A 37 -16.40 13.77 4.00
CA LYS A 37 -17.71 14.48 4.09
C LYS A 37 -17.85 15.59 3.04
N VAL A 38 -16.74 16.19 2.63
CA VAL A 38 -16.72 17.38 1.76
C VAL A 38 -16.18 17.11 0.37
N LEU A 39 -15.42 16.04 0.19
CA LEU A 39 -14.83 15.70 -1.11
C LEU A 39 -15.85 15.02 -2.02
N PRO A 40 -15.82 15.29 -3.35
CA PRO A 40 -16.61 14.56 -4.33
C PRO A 40 -16.12 13.11 -4.44
N TRP A 41 -17.00 12.21 -4.87
CA TRP A 41 -16.68 10.77 -5.03
C TRP A 41 -15.58 10.52 -6.07
N THR A 42 -15.69 11.19 -7.22
CA THR A 42 -14.70 11.22 -8.31
C THR A 42 -14.33 12.68 -8.60
N PRO A 43 -13.22 12.96 -9.29
CA PRO A 43 -12.92 14.32 -9.73
C PRO A 43 -14.08 14.92 -10.54
N GLU A 44 -14.45 16.16 -10.28
CA GLU A 44 -15.51 16.87 -11.04
C GLU A 44 -15.07 17.13 -12.49
N ASP A 45 -13.82 17.52 -12.67
CA ASP A 45 -13.18 17.63 -13.98
C ASP A 45 -11.96 16.70 -14.06
N PRO A 46 -12.11 15.51 -14.66
CA PRO A 46 -10.99 14.57 -14.81
C PRO A 46 -9.79 15.13 -15.58
N THR A 47 -9.98 16.17 -16.38
CA THR A 47 -8.89 16.75 -17.18
C THR A 47 -7.94 17.58 -16.33
N SER A 48 -8.48 18.40 -15.44
CA SER A 48 -7.69 19.33 -14.61
C SER A 48 -7.47 18.84 -13.18
N GLU A 49 -8.31 17.93 -12.66
CA GLU A 49 -8.31 17.53 -11.25
C GLU A 49 -7.80 16.11 -10.99
N THR A 50 -7.40 15.38 -12.03
CA THR A 50 -6.80 14.05 -11.83
C THR A 50 -5.55 14.16 -10.94
N GLY A 51 -5.51 13.34 -9.89
CA GLY A 51 -4.44 13.36 -8.88
C GLY A 51 -4.78 14.17 -7.63
N ARG A 52 -5.91 14.88 -7.61
CA ARG A 52 -6.46 15.46 -6.38
C ARG A 52 -7.16 14.40 -5.53
N TRP A 53 -7.24 14.66 -4.25
CA TRP A 53 -7.95 13.80 -3.33
C TRP A 53 -9.46 13.80 -3.60
N THR A 54 -10.05 12.62 -3.55
CA THR A 54 -11.48 12.40 -3.68
C THR A 54 -12.02 11.69 -2.43
N LYS A 55 -13.34 11.64 -2.26
CA LYS A 55 -13.97 10.84 -1.20
C LYS A 55 -13.56 9.36 -1.29
N ALA A 56 -13.53 8.80 -2.51
CA ALA A 56 -13.08 7.43 -2.73
C ALA A 56 -11.64 7.23 -2.28
N ALA A 57 -10.73 8.17 -2.59
CA ALA A 57 -9.33 8.11 -2.16
C ALA A 57 -9.19 8.20 -0.63
N ALA A 58 -9.94 9.09 0.01
CA ALA A 58 -9.92 9.22 1.46
C ALA A 58 -10.42 7.93 2.16
N MET A 59 -11.51 7.35 1.68
CA MET A 59 -12.06 6.10 2.24
C MET A 59 -11.13 4.90 1.97
N ALA A 60 -10.55 4.79 0.78
CA ALA A 60 -9.58 3.73 0.48
C ALA A 60 -8.32 3.83 1.35
N MET A 61 -7.79 5.03 1.54
CA MET A 61 -6.64 5.26 2.44
C MET A 61 -6.98 4.92 3.89
N LYS A 62 -8.20 5.24 4.36
CA LYS A 62 -8.68 4.82 5.69
C LYS A 62 -8.62 3.30 5.84
N CYS A 63 -9.08 2.55 4.84
CA CYS A 63 -9.01 1.08 4.85
C CYS A 63 -7.56 0.59 4.96
N GLN A 64 -6.64 1.15 4.18
CA GLN A 64 -5.21 0.78 4.20
C GLN A 64 -4.56 1.07 5.56
N ILE A 65 -4.81 2.24 6.13
CA ILE A 65 -4.27 2.62 7.46
C ILE A 65 -4.78 1.65 8.53
N LEU A 66 -6.08 1.35 8.54
CA LEU A 66 -6.68 0.45 9.52
C LEU A 66 -6.20 -0.99 9.35
N GLN A 67 -6.03 -1.46 8.12
CA GLN A 67 -5.47 -2.78 7.83
C GLN A 67 -4.03 -2.89 8.34
N PHE A 68 -3.20 -1.90 8.03
CA PHE A 68 -1.82 -1.86 8.49
C PHE A 68 -1.73 -1.81 10.01
N ALA A 69 -2.54 -0.96 10.66
CA ALA A 69 -2.59 -0.84 12.10
C ALA A 69 -3.14 -2.10 12.81
N ALA A 70 -4.03 -2.86 12.17
CA ALA A 70 -4.54 -4.12 12.71
C ALA A 70 -3.60 -5.31 12.49
N SER A 71 -2.54 -5.15 11.69
CA SER A 71 -1.57 -6.22 11.40
C SER A 71 -0.81 -6.66 12.65
N PRO A 72 -0.24 -7.88 12.66
CA PRO A 72 0.52 -8.39 13.79
C PRO A 72 1.72 -7.52 14.22
N LEU A 73 2.22 -6.67 13.31
CA LEU A 73 3.29 -5.73 13.60
C LEU A 73 2.92 -4.76 14.74
N PHE A 74 1.66 -4.29 14.77
CA PHE A 74 1.18 -3.34 15.76
C PHE A 74 0.17 -3.95 16.72
N ASN A 75 -0.59 -4.95 16.29
CA ASN A 75 -1.71 -5.57 17.01
C ASN A 75 -1.31 -6.98 17.47
N SER A 76 -0.49 -7.05 18.51
CA SER A 76 0.00 -8.30 19.10
C SER A 76 0.22 -8.14 20.60
N ASP A 77 0.24 -9.24 21.34
CA ASP A 77 0.52 -9.24 22.80
C ASP A 77 2.01 -9.08 23.09
N LYS A 78 2.85 -9.24 22.08
CA LYS A 78 4.31 -9.07 22.20
C LYS A 78 4.79 -8.12 21.11
N PRO A 79 5.75 -7.22 21.42
CA PRO A 79 6.34 -6.36 20.40
C PRO A 79 7.07 -7.22 19.36
N TYR A 80 7.04 -6.78 18.11
CA TYR A 80 7.73 -7.46 17.01
C TYR A 80 9.24 -7.52 17.23
N TYR A 81 9.81 -6.44 17.76
CA TYR A 81 11.19 -6.40 18.19
C TYR A 81 11.22 -6.75 19.69
N GLY A 82 11.96 -7.80 20.05
CA GLY A 82 12.08 -8.25 21.43
C GLY A 82 12.61 -7.16 22.39
N SER A 83 12.58 -7.47 23.67
CA SER A 83 12.77 -6.60 24.84
C SER A 83 14.07 -5.79 24.94
N THR A 84 14.97 -5.85 23.98
CA THR A 84 16.24 -5.09 23.96
C THR A 84 16.07 -3.62 23.66
N TYR A 85 14.95 -3.20 23.09
CA TYR A 85 14.59 -1.80 22.97
C TYR A 85 13.74 -1.41 24.17
N SER A 86 14.43 -1.06 25.26
CA SER A 86 13.79 -0.35 26.37
C SER A 86 13.29 0.98 25.86
N ILE A 87 12.03 0.99 25.46
CA ILE A 87 11.32 2.23 25.22
C ILE A 87 10.99 2.75 26.60
N THR A 88 11.86 3.61 27.12
CA THR A 88 11.65 4.36 28.35
C THR A 88 10.55 5.41 28.22
N ASP A 89 9.96 5.51 27.03
CA ASP A 89 8.89 6.42 26.73
C ASP A 89 7.52 5.75 26.92
N SER A 90 6.56 6.49 27.45
CA SER A 90 5.16 6.10 27.64
C SER A 90 4.38 5.88 26.35
N SER A 91 4.99 6.12 25.19
CA SER A 91 4.35 6.03 23.88
C SER A 91 4.90 4.86 23.08
N PRO A 92 4.35 3.65 23.22
CA PRO A 92 4.83 2.47 22.52
C PRO A 92 4.70 2.59 21.00
N VAL A 93 5.63 1.98 20.28
CA VAL A 93 5.61 1.86 18.80
C VAL A 93 4.59 0.84 18.29
N TRP A 94 3.83 0.27 19.17
CA TRP A 94 2.78 -0.72 18.96
C TRP A 94 1.67 -0.51 19.98
N TYR A 95 0.53 -1.20 19.84
CA TYR A 95 -0.63 -0.98 20.73
C TYR A 95 -0.47 -1.52 22.15
N GLY A 96 0.54 -2.34 22.42
CA GLY A 96 0.76 -2.95 23.72
C GLY A 96 -0.05 -4.24 23.98
N ASN A 97 -1.00 -4.57 23.11
CA ASN A 97 -1.85 -5.76 23.21
C ASN A 97 -2.45 -6.13 21.85
N TYR A 98 -2.93 -7.37 21.77
CA TYR A 98 -3.83 -7.78 20.68
C TYR A 98 -5.28 -7.35 20.98
N SER A 99 -5.98 -6.85 19.96
CA SER A 99 -7.43 -6.65 19.99
C SER A 99 -8.06 -7.01 18.65
N LYS A 100 -9.09 -7.87 18.72
CA LYS A 100 -9.92 -8.22 17.56
C LYS A 100 -10.68 -7.01 17.01
N ASP A 101 -10.96 -6.02 17.85
CA ASP A 101 -11.74 -4.83 17.46
C ASP A 101 -11.02 -3.99 16.41
N ARG A 102 -9.68 -4.02 16.36
CA ARG A 102 -8.90 -3.35 15.32
C ARG A 102 -9.20 -3.94 13.94
N TRP A 103 -9.32 -5.27 13.84
CA TRP A 103 -9.75 -5.94 12.62
C TRP A 103 -11.22 -5.67 12.30
N THR A 104 -12.08 -5.64 13.29
CA THR A 104 -13.49 -5.31 13.12
C THR A 104 -13.64 -3.88 12.57
N ARG A 105 -12.89 -2.93 13.11
CA ARG A 105 -12.87 -1.54 12.63
C ARG A 105 -12.39 -1.46 11.16
N CYS A 106 -11.36 -2.20 10.82
CA CYS A 106 -10.87 -2.29 9.44
C CYS A 106 -11.95 -2.87 8.52
N LYS A 107 -12.56 -3.99 8.89
CA LYS A 107 -13.65 -4.63 8.14
C LYS A 107 -14.78 -3.66 7.88
N THR A 108 -15.27 -2.97 8.91
CA THR A 108 -16.36 -1.98 8.79
C THR A 108 -16.00 -0.88 7.80
N ALA A 109 -14.78 -0.33 7.87
CA ALA A 109 -14.35 0.70 6.92
C ALA A 109 -14.31 0.20 5.47
N CYS A 110 -13.87 -1.04 5.25
CA CYS A 110 -13.88 -1.65 3.92
C CYS A 110 -15.31 -1.91 3.41
N GLU A 111 -16.21 -2.34 4.29
CA GLU A 111 -17.63 -2.54 3.95
C GLU A 111 -18.30 -1.21 3.59
N GLU A 112 -18.05 -0.14 4.35
CA GLU A 112 -18.51 1.22 4.04
C GLU A 112 -17.99 1.70 2.67
N PHE A 113 -16.70 1.48 2.39
CA PHE A 113 -16.13 1.81 1.08
C PHE A 113 -16.82 1.06 -0.06
N LEU A 114 -17.02 -0.25 0.09
CA LEU A 114 -17.69 -1.08 -0.93
C LEU A 114 -19.16 -0.67 -1.13
N GLN A 115 -19.86 -0.30 -0.08
CA GLN A 115 -21.22 0.25 -0.19
C GLN A 115 -21.25 1.55 -0.99
N GLN A 116 -20.31 2.47 -0.71
CA GLN A 116 -20.20 3.71 -1.47
C GLN A 116 -19.78 3.45 -2.92
N LEU A 117 -18.90 2.49 -3.16
CA LEU A 117 -18.50 2.07 -4.50
C LEU A 117 -19.69 1.54 -5.30
N ASN A 118 -20.49 0.68 -4.70
CA ASN A 118 -21.70 0.12 -5.34
C ASN A 118 -22.76 1.21 -5.63
N ALA A 119 -22.87 2.20 -4.76
CA ALA A 119 -23.84 3.29 -4.93
C ALA A 119 -23.40 4.32 -5.98
N ASN A 120 -22.13 4.63 -6.09
CA ASN A 120 -21.61 5.70 -6.96
C ASN A 120 -20.94 5.18 -8.24
N GLY A 121 -20.46 3.93 -8.28
CA GLY A 121 -19.68 3.40 -9.38
C GLY A 121 -18.31 4.09 -9.56
N GLY A 122 -17.88 4.23 -10.79
CA GLY A 122 -16.68 5.00 -11.17
C GLY A 122 -15.37 4.25 -11.08
N TYR A 123 -15.27 3.21 -10.25
CA TYR A 123 -14.09 2.37 -10.10
C TYR A 123 -14.46 0.89 -10.23
N SER A 124 -13.58 0.12 -10.85
CA SER A 124 -13.80 -1.33 -11.04
C SER A 124 -12.50 -2.03 -11.40
N LEU A 125 -12.43 -3.34 -11.14
CA LEU A 125 -11.32 -4.15 -11.61
C LEU A 125 -11.41 -4.33 -13.13
N VAL A 126 -10.29 -4.16 -13.82
CA VAL A 126 -10.18 -4.43 -15.26
C VAL A 126 -10.34 -5.92 -15.49
N GLN A 127 -11.32 -6.28 -16.30
CA GLN A 127 -11.57 -7.66 -16.67
C GLN A 127 -10.89 -8.01 -17.99
N PRO A 128 -10.35 -9.22 -18.14
CA PRO A 128 -9.77 -9.65 -19.41
C PRO A 128 -10.86 -9.81 -20.48
N ALA A 129 -10.58 -9.33 -21.68
CA ALA A 129 -11.47 -9.52 -22.83
C ALA A 129 -11.62 -11.00 -23.24
N SER A 130 -10.63 -11.83 -22.93
CA SER A 130 -10.65 -13.27 -23.11
C SER A 130 -10.02 -13.95 -21.89
N LYS A 131 -10.53 -15.16 -21.55
CA LYS A 131 -9.99 -15.98 -20.45
C LYS A 131 -8.74 -16.75 -20.89
N THR A 132 -7.79 -16.06 -21.50
CA THR A 132 -6.48 -16.58 -21.89
C THR A 132 -5.39 -15.95 -21.03
N ILE A 133 -4.20 -16.55 -21.03
CA ILE A 133 -3.03 -16.01 -20.33
C ILE A 133 -2.75 -14.58 -20.81
N GLU A 134 -2.80 -14.34 -22.11
CA GLU A 134 -2.59 -13.02 -22.73
C GLU A 134 -3.68 -12.03 -22.30
N GLY A 135 -4.93 -12.48 -22.23
CA GLY A 135 -6.06 -11.64 -21.76
C GLY A 135 -5.87 -11.19 -20.31
N TYR A 136 -5.47 -12.10 -19.42
CA TYR A 136 -5.18 -11.76 -18.02
C TYR A 136 -3.95 -10.87 -17.87
N ARG A 137 -2.88 -11.14 -18.61
CA ARG A 137 -1.67 -10.30 -18.64
C ARG A 137 -1.99 -8.88 -19.12
N TYR A 138 -2.81 -8.75 -20.17
CA TYR A 138 -3.25 -7.45 -20.67
C TYR A 138 -4.05 -6.69 -19.61
N ALA A 139 -5.06 -7.34 -19.01
CA ALA A 139 -5.90 -6.72 -17.98
C ALA A 139 -5.07 -6.23 -16.80
N PHE A 140 -4.15 -7.04 -16.30
CA PHE A 140 -3.23 -6.67 -15.21
C PHE A 140 -2.36 -5.45 -15.58
N ARG A 141 -1.73 -5.49 -16.75
CA ARG A 141 -0.88 -4.37 -17.22
C ARG A 141 -1.69 -3.11 -17.45
N TYR A 142 -2.88 -3.23 -18.02
CA TYR A 142 -3.77 -2.10 -18.25
C TYR A 142 -4.19 -1.45 -16.94
N GLY A 143 -4.58 -2.25 -15.96
CA GLY A 143 -4.98 -1.78 -14.63
C GLY A 143 -3.88 -0.94 -13.97
N TYR A 144 -2.62 -1.35 -14.11
CA TYR A 144 -1.48 -0.71 -13.46
C TYR A 144 -0.88 0.47 -14.25
N VAL A 145 -0.76 0.35 -15.57
CA VAL A 145 0.01 1.30 -16.41
C VAL A 145 -0.87 2.40 -17.00
N ASN A 146 -2.13 2.10 -17.26
CA ASN A 146 -3.01 3.08 -17.93
C ASN A 146 -3.48 4.16 -16.95
N GLN A 147 -3.21 5.43 -17.27
CA GLN A 147 -3.59 6.57 -16.44
C GLN A 147 -5.11 6.69 -16.23
N ASN A 148 -5.89 6.21 -17.20
CA ASN A 148 -7.35 6.23 -17.15
C ASN A 148 -7.95 4.88 -16.76
N SER A 149 -7.15 4.02 -16.14
CA SER A 149 -7.64 2.73 -15.65
C SER A 149 -8.72 2.93 -14.57
N PRO A 150 -9.84 2.23 -14.66
CA PRO A 150 -10.87 2.27 -13.61
C PRO A 150 -10.41 1.69 -12.26
N GLU A 151 -9.25 1.03 -12.21
CA GLU A 151 -8.65 0.57 -10.94
C GLU A 151 -7.94 1.68 -10.17
N VAL A 152 -7.60 2.80 -10.84
CA VAL A 152 -6.84 3.89 -10.21
C VAL A 152 -7.79 4.81 -9.44
N ILE A 153 -7.80 4.66 -8.12
CA ILE A 153 -8.58 5.51 -7.21
C ILE A 153 -7.81 6.81 -6.93
N PHE A 154 -6.50 6.72 -6.75
CA PHE A 154 -5.61 7.84 -6.51
C PHE A 154 -4.23 7.55 -7.08
N ALA A 155 -3.67 8.50 -7.81
CA ALA A 155 -2.31 8.40 -8.34
C ALA A 155 -1.59 9.73 -8.24
N THR A 156 -0.33 9.72 -7.83
CA THR A 156 0.55 10.86 -7.96
C THR A 156 1.07 10.93 -9.39
N ARG A 157 0.98 12.11 -9.99
CA ARG A 157 1.52 12.35 -11.33
C ARG A 157 2.89 13.00 -11.25
N VAL A 158 3.82 12.46 -12.00
CA VAL A 158 5.09 13.15 -12.27
C VAL A 158 4.89 13.98 -13.52
N SER A 159 4.80 15.31 -13.35
CA SER A 159 4.49 16.25 -14.45
C SER A 159 5.69 16.60 -15.30
N SER A 160 6.90 16.35 -14.82
CA SER A 160 8.12 16.71 -15.52
C SER A 160 9.21 15.68 -15.20
N PHE A 161 9.75 15.08 -16.24
CA PHE A 161 10.98 14.32 -16.15
C PHE A 161 12.13 15.31 -16.42
N GLY A 162 12.81 15.78 -15.38
CA GLY A 162 14.07 16.50 -15.53
C GLY A 162 15.13 15.60 -16.18
N LYS A 163 16.32 16.15 -16.43
CA LYS A 163 17.47 15.42 -17.02
C LYS A 163 17.90 14.19 -16.20
N ASP A 164 17.38 14.03 -14.98
CA ASP A 164 17.65 12.93 -14.05
C ASP A 164 16.65 11.76 -14.16
N THR A 165 16.03 11.59 -15.32
CA THR A 165 15.25 10.38 -15.64
C THR A 165 16.04 9.07 -15.53
N LYS A 166 17.35 9.14 -15.38
CA LYS A 166 18.19 8.01 -14.99
C LYS A 166 17.70 7.29 -13.74
N PHE A 167 17.04 8.02 -12.81
CA PHE A 167 16.52 7.40 -11.58
C PHE A 167 15.49 6.30 -11.86
N MET A 168 14.52 6.54 -12.73
CA MET A 168 13.52 5.50 -13.07
C MET A 168 14.10 4.37 -13.92
N TRP A 169 14.96 4.68 -14.88
CA TRP A 169 15.58 3.66 -15.73
C TRP A 169 16.58 2.80 -14.96
N THR A 170 17.38 3.38 -14.07
CA THR A 170 18.32 2.63 -13.24
C THR A 170 17.64 1.83 -12.14
N GLN A 171 16.49 2.28 -11.66
CA GLN A 171 15.76 1.57 -10.61
C GLN A 171 14.82 0.48 -11.13
N LEU A 172 14.20 0.68 -12.29
CA LEU A 172 13.22 -0.26 -12.85
C LEU A 172 13.70 -1.04 -14.06
N GLY A 173 14.75 -0.59 -14.73
CA GLY A 173 15.22 -1.18 -16.00
C GLY A 173 16.72 -1.43 -16.09
N GLY A 174 17.49 -0.97 -15.12
CA GLY A 174 18.91 -1.28 -15.04
C GLY A 174 19.09 -2.75 -14.73
N GLY A 175 19.84 -3.45 -15.58
CA GLY A 175 20.13 -4.85 -15.35
C GLY A 175 20.73 -5.08 -13.96
N LEU A 176 20.70 -6.30 -13.49
CA LEU A 176 21.18 -6.76 -12.17
C LEU A 176 22.62 -6.31 -11.79
N ASN A 177 23.31 -5.63 -12.69
CA ASN A 177 24.69 -5.15 -12.53
C ASN A 177 24.80 -3.69 -12.07
N GLU A 178 23.71 -2.96 -11.93
CA GLU A 178 23.77 -1.58 -11.47
C GLU A 178 23.55 -1.48 -9.96
N ARG A 179 24.35 -0.65 -9.28
CA ARG A 179 24.38 -0.49 -7.80
C ARG A 179 23.05 -0.09 -7.16
N TYR A 180 22.02 0.21 -7.95
CA TYR A 180 20.74 0.75 -7.48
C TYR A 180 19.53 0.01 -8.07
N SER A 181 19.70 -1.21 -8.59
CA SER A 181 18.57 -2.00 -9.09
C SER A 181 17.71 -2.51 -7.92
N TYR A 182 16.41 -2.35 -8.05
CA TYR A 182 15.47 -3.02 -7.16
C TYR A 182 15.37 -4.49 -7.55
N ALA A 183 15.68 -5.35 -6.60
CA ALA A 183 15.40 -6.78 -6.71
C ALA A 183 14.24 -7.14 -5.75
N PRO A 184 13.34 -8.03 -6.14
CA PRO A 184 12.35 -8.55 -5.22
C PRO A 184 13.05 -9.30 -4.08
N THR A 185 12.47 -9.27 -2.88
CA THR A 185 12.96 -10.11 -1.79
C THR A 185 12.68 -11.57 -2.09
N GLN A 186 13.45 -12.46 -1.46
CA GLN A 186 13.28 -13.90 -1.62
C GLN A 186 11.86 -14.33 -1.21
N GLU A 187 11.36 -13.80 -0.10
CA GLU A 187 10.02 -14.08 0.40
C GLU A 187 8.93 -13.66 -0.60
N TYR A 188 9.13 -12.53 -1.28
CA TYR A 188 8.19 -12.10 -2.32
C TYR A 188 8.18 -13.04 -3.52
N VAL A 189 9.35 -13.52 -3.94
CA VAL A 189 9.47 -14.51 -5.03
C VAL A 189 8.76 -15.82 -4.65
N GLU A 190 8.90 -16.25 -3.40
CA GLU A 190 8.28 -17.47 -2.88
C GLU A 190 6.75 -17.41 -2.76
N MET A 191 6.16 -16.21 -2.82
CA MET A 191 4.70 -16.06 -2.88
C MET A 191 4.09 -16.47 -4.22
N PHE A 192 4.91 -16.58 -5.28
CA PHE A 192 4.43 -17.01 -6.58
C PHE A 192 4.37 -18.55 -6.64
N PRO A 193 3.23 -19.13 -7.04
CA PRO A 193 3.09 -20.57 -7.15
C PRO A 193 3.87 -21.11 -8.37
N TRP A 194 4.09 -22.40 -8.38
CA TRP A 194 4.55 -23.13 -9.55
C TRP A 194 3.56 -22.99 -10.72
N ALA A 195 4.00 -23.29 -11.93
CA ALA A 195 3.17 -23.23 -13.15
C ALA A 195 1.92 -24.12 -13.08
N ASP A 196 1.92 -25.15 -12.24
CA ASP A 196 0.78 -26.02 -11.97
C ASP A 196 -0.14 -25.51 -10.83
N GLY A 197 0.17 -24.33 -10.26
CA GLY A 197 -0.59 -23.70 -9.19
C GLY A 197 -0.26 -24.17 -7.78
N LYS A 198 0.68 -25.09 -7.60
CA LYS A 198 1.12 -25.52 -6.26
C LYS A 198 1.94 -24.43 -5.56
N PRO A 199 1.85 -24.31 -4.23
CA PRO A 199 2.68 -23.39 -3.48
C PRO A 199 4.18 -23.66 -3.71
N PHE A 200 4.96 -22.59 -3.78
CA PHE A 200 6.42 -22.69 -3.90
C PHE A 200 7.00 -23.36 -2.66
N ASN A 201 7.94 -24.30 -2.87
CA ASN A 201 8.61 -25.02 -1.79
C ASN A 201 10.04 -25.44 -2.21
N TRP A 202 11.04 -24.83 -1.55
CA TRP A 202 12.45 -25.13 -1.78
C TRP A 202 12.87 -26.54 -1.36
N THR A 203 12.21 -27.08 -0.34
CA THR A 203 12.58 -28.35 0.28
C THR A 203 11.85 -29.55 -0.32
N ALA A 204 10.95 -29.33 -1.28
CA ALA A 204 10.28 -30.42 -1.95
C ALA A 204 11.33 -31.31 -2.64
N THR A 205 11.27 -32.60 -2.34
CA THR A 205 12.23 -33.60 -2.83
C THR A 205 12.30 -33.66 -4.35
N GLU A 206 11.18 -33.32 -5.02
CA GLU A 206 11.05 -33.23 -6.46
C GLU A 206 11.88 -32.10 -7.10
N ASN A 207 12.30 -31.12 -6.30
CA ASN A 207 13.06 -29.93 -6.73
C ASN A 207 14.56 -30.04 -6.39
N ALA A 208 14.95 -31.07 -5.65
CA ALA A 208 16.34 -31.26 -5.25
C ALA A 208 17.26 -31.41 -6.47
N GLY A 209 18.24 -30.52 -6.59
CA GLY A 209 19.21 -30.52 -7.69
C GLY A 209 18.70 -29.99 -9.04
N LYS A 210 17.51 -29.34 -9.08
CA LYS A 210 16.92 -28.80 -10.31
C LYS A 210 16.71 -27.29 -10.27
N LEU A 211 17.59 -26.55 -9.58
CA LEU A 211 17.48 -25.09 -9.45
C LEU A 211 17.44 -24.35 -10.80
N ASP A 212 18.16 -24.86 -11.78
CA ASP A 212 18.18 -24.33 -13.15
C ASP A 212 16.87 -24.56 -13.93
N GLN A 213 16.03 -25.49 -13.47
CA GLN A 213 14.74 -25.83 -14.06
C GLN A 213 13.55 -25.21 -13.30
N MET A 214 13.79 -24.56 -12.16
CA MET A 214 12.75 -23.98 -11.31
C MET A 214 12.12 -22.73 -11.93
N PHE A 215 12.80 -22.07 -12.84
CA PHE A 215 12.32 -20.87 -13.48
C PHE A 215 12.01 -21.16 -14.95
N VAL A 216 10.78 -20.91 -15.37
CA VAL A 216 10.43 -20.96 -16.78
C VAL A 216 11.18 -19.82 -17.48
N LYS A 217 11.98 -20.14 -18.48
CA LYS A 217 12.62 -19.14 -19.33
C LYS A 217 11.49 -18.33 -19.98
N GLY A 218 11.35 -17.08 -19.58
CA GLY A 218 10.36 -16.19 -20.18
C GLY A 218 10.62 -16.06 -21.67
N ASP A 219 9.57 -16.03 -22.46
CA ASP A 219 9.69 -15.68 -23.86
C ASP A 219 10.27 -14.26 -23.94
N THR A 220 11.42 -14.16 -24.58
CA THR A 220 12.14 -12.91 -24.85
C THR A 220 11.42 -12.11 -25.92
#